data_a27432fd0c9380a4c6465c55a0370bc4
#
_entry.id   a27432fd0c9380a4c6465c55a0370bc4
#
_cell.length_a   1.000
_cell.length_b   1.000
_cell.length_c   1.000
_cell.angle_alpha   90.00
_cell.angle_beta   90.00
_cell.angle_gamma   90.00
#
_symmetry.space_group_name_H-M   'P 1'
#
loop_
_entity.id
_entity.type
_entity.pdbx_description
1 polymer ?
#
loop_
_entity_poly.entity_id
_entity_poly.type
_entity_poly.pdbx_seq_one_letter_code
_entity_poly.pdbx_strand_id
1 'polypeptide(L)'
;MKTSYNMPSSLDPFLRDGPVSRMGPKPSDLSAKLPRLTPRRRALPPSNPQPVPSTPRLPTPPERSTLAFTHPTRRILSPRDHQLFLASDTYTLLLSFVFSLTESVQDKKISDIEKEELSPLVKCILEILDEVAECVNSCPPEDQGGSRFGNPAFRVFLDKVGQSSDSWQERLGIEDGGAREEAGTYFKQAFGNRTRIDYGSGHELNFMVWLYGLPSDLNPFRTLY
;
A
#
# COMPACT_ATOMS: atom_id res chain seq x y z
N MET A 1 -13.11 -10.38 -63.08
CA MET A 1 -13.98 -11.57 -63.05
C MET A 1 -14.82 -11.47 -61.78
N LYS A 2 -16.10 -11.19 -61.94
CA LYS A 2 -17.12 -11.13 -60.88
C LYS A 2 -17.72 -12.53 -60.77
N THR A 3 -17.78 -13.09 -59.60
CA THR A 3 -18.59 -14.28 -59.31
C THR A 3 -19.51 -13.98 -58.14
N SER A 4 -20.75 -13.72 -58.48
CA SER A 4 -21.91 -13.66 -57.64
C SER A 4 -22.33 -15.07 -57.24
N TYR A 5 -22.67 -15.29 -55.98
CA TYR A 5 -23.41 -16.47 -55.53
C TYR A 5 -24.79 -16.07 -55.07
N ASN A 6 -25.78 -16.72 -55.70
CA ASN A 6 -27.21 -16.59 -55.54
C ASN A 6 -27.69 -17.23 -54.22
N MET A 7 -28.66 -16.60 -53.60
CA MET A 7 -29.56 -17.19 -52.60
C MET A 7 -30.70 -17.97 -53.28
N PRO A 8 -31.15 -19.08 -52.72
CA PRO A 8 -32.49 -19.58 -53.02
C PRO A 8 -33.45 -19.23 -51.87
N SER A 9 -34.54 -18.60 -52.26
CA SER A 9 -35.79 -18.47 -51.50
C SER A 9 -36.59 -19.77 -51.54
N SER A 10 -37.10 -20.22 -50.39
CA SER A 10 -38.36 -21.01 -50.31
C SER A 10 -38.87 -20.96 -48.87
N LEU A 11 -39.92 -20.13 -48.60
CA LEU A 11 -41.29 -20.58 -48.33
C LEU A 11 -41.48 -21.24 -46.95
N ASP A 12 -42.11 -20.43 -46.10
CA ASP A 12 -42.96 -20.82 -44.96
C ASP A 12 -43.91 -21.97 -45.35
N PRO A 13 -44.26 -22.86 -44.43
CA PRO A 13 -45.56 -22.69 -43.77
C PRO A 13 -45.63 -23.27 -42.35
N PHE A 14 -46.05 -22.49 -41.37
CA PHE A 14 -46.85 -22.93 -40.25
C PHE A 14 -47.28 -21.73 -39.38
N LEU A 15 -48.20 -20.98 -39.94
CA LEU A 15 -49.14 -20.22 -39.14
C LEU A 15 -50.11 -21.23 -38.50
N ARG A 16 -50.11 -21.36 -37.19
CA ARG A 16 -51.27 -21.79 -36.41
C ARG A 16 -51.36 -20.97 -35.11
N ASP A 17 -52.47 -20.31 -35.03
CA ASP A 17 -53.00 -19.50 -33.95
C ASP A 17 -52.98 -20.19 -32.59
N GLY A 18 -52.75 -19.37 -31.57
CA GLY A 18 -53.13 -19.68 -30.18
C GLY A 18 -52.45 -18.74 -29.19
N PRO A 19 -53.16 -17.90 -28.44
CA PRO A 19 -52.57 -17.05 -27.42
C PRO A 19 -52.21 -17.90 -26.20
N VAL A 20 -50.96 -18.35 -26.12
CA VAL A 20 -50.45 -18.94 -24.88
C VAL A 20 -49.96 -17.79 -24.03
N SER A 21 -50.88 -17.32 -23.18
CA SER A 21 -50.55 -16.47 -22.02
C SER A 21 -49.61 -17.25 -21.10
N ARG A 22 -48.28 -17.15 -21.32
CA ARG A 22 -47.31 -17.54 -20.31
C ARG A 22 -47.14 -16.37 -19.38
N MET A 23 -48.00 -16.33 -18.32
CA MET A 23 -47.67 -15.64 -17.11
C MET A 23 -46.39 -16.27 -16.54
N GLY A 24 -45.24 -15.65 -16.83
CA GLY A 24 -44.00 -15.94 -16.10
C GLY A 24 -44.21 -15.62 -14.63
N PRO A 25 -43.55 -16.33 -13.71
CA PRO A 25 -43.68 -16.02 -12.29
C PRO A 25 -43.31 -14.55 -12.08
N LYS A 26 -44.21 -13.81 -11.36
CA LYS A 26 -43.94 -12.44 -10.96
C LYS A 26 -42.57 -12.38 -10.29
N PRO A 27 -41.71 -11.39 -10.62
CA PRO A 27 -40.45 -11.23 -9.91
C PRO A 27 -40.73 -11.16 -8.43
N SER A 28 -40.21 -12.12 -7.66
CA SER A 28 -40.32 -12.14 -6.22
C SER A 28 -39.76 -10.82 -5.70
N ASP A 29 -40.52 -10.11 -4.92
CA ASP A 29 -40.10 -8.85 -4.32
C ASP A 29 -38.86 -9.10 -3.43
N LEU A 30 -37.70 -8.87 -3.99
CA LEU A 30 -36.40 -9.05 -3.30
C LEU A 30 -36.26 -8.07 -2.15
N SER A 31 -36.99 -6.95 -2.17
CA SER A 31 -36.96 -5.96 -1.09
C SER A 31 -37.49 -6.50 0.24
N ALA A 32 -38.38 -7.51 0.19
CA ALA A 32 -38.92 -8.17 1.40
C ALA A 32 -37.88 -9.14 2.05
N LYS A 33 -36.84 -9.56 1.30
CA LYS A 33 -35.78 -10.48 1.77
C LYS A 33 -34.51 -9.79 2.21
N LEU A 34 -34.35 -8.49 1.95
CA LEU A 34 -33.20 -7.75 2.39
C LEU A 34 -33.30 -7.43 3.88
N PRO A 35 -32.24 -7.67 4.67
CA PRO A 35 -32.22 -7.23 6.06
C PRO A 35 -32.45 -5.71 6.10
N ARG A 36 -33.45 -5.25 6.85
CA ARG A 36 -33.59 -3.83 7.10
C ARG A 36 -32.39 -3.34 7.88
N LEU A 37 -31.51 -2.60 7.21
CA LEU A 37 -30.41 -1.89 7.85
C LEU A 37 -31.04 -0.82 8.75
N THR A 38 -31.20 -1.13 10.03
CA THR A 38 -31.50 -0.09 11.02
C THR A 38 -30.30 0.82 11.11
N PRO A 39 -30.46 2.16 10.97
CA PRO A 39 -29.35 3.09 11.17
C PRO A 39 -28.76 2.83 12.54
N ARG A 40 -27.47 2.53 12.58
CA ARG A 40 -26.73 2.39 13.83
C ARG A 40 -26.89 3.71 14.57
N ARG A 41 -27.68 3.73 15.66
CA ARG A 41 -27.79 4.91 16.54
C ARG A 41 -26.36 5.31 16.90
N ARG A 42 -25.95 6.49 16.45
CA ARG A 42 -24.70 7.08 16.93
C ARG A 42 -24.78 7.11 18.44
N ALA A 43 -23.90 6.38 19.10
CA ALA A 43 -23.78 6.47 20.55
C ALA A 43 -23.58 7.96 20.86
N LEU A 44 -24.41 8.49 21.75
CA LEU A 44 -24.17 9.84 22.27
C LEU A 44 -22.76 9.86 22.85
N PRO A 45 -21.99 10.92 22.60
CA PRO A 45 -20.69 11.06 23.22
C PRO A 45 -20.86 10.91 24.75
N PRO A 46 -19.92 10.22 25.42
CA PRO A 46 -19.99 10.07 26.87
C PRO A 46 -20.12 11.45 27.51
N SER A 47 -21.01 11.56 28.50
CA SER A 47 -21.35 12.81 29.18
C SER A 47 -20.18 13.41 29.96
N ASN A 48 -19.05 12.69 30.05
CA ASN A 48 -17.81 13.14 30.63
C ASN A 48 -16.71 13.03 29.56
N PRO A 49 -16.13 14.15 29.07
CA PRO A 49 -15.06 14.08 28.09
C PRO A 49 -13.89 13.32 28.71
N GLN A 50 -13.62 12.14 28.20
CA GLN A 50 -12.40 11.42 28.53
C GLN A 50 -11.22 12.33 28.12
N PRO A 51 -10.18 12.47 28.96
CA PRO A 51 -9.00 13.22 28.57
C PRO A 51 -8.48 12.67 27.25
N VAL A 52 -8.31 13.55 26.27
CA VAL A 52 -7.74 13.16 24.97
C VAL A 52 -6.32 12.68 25.26
N PRO A 53 -5.96 11.45 24.83
CA PRO A 53 -4.59 10.98 25.01
C PRO A 53 -3.63 11.97 24.35
N SER A 54 -2.57 12.32 25.04
CA SER A 54 -1.53 13.17 24.44
C SER A 54 -0.86 12.43 23.30
N THR A 55 -0.64 13.11 22.18
CA THR A 55 0.14 12.57 21.06
C THR A 55 1.56 12.25 21.54
N PRO A 56 2.05 11.02 21.34
CA PRO A 56 3.41 10.69 21.75
C PRO A 56 4.40 11.50 20.90
N ARG A 57 5.42 12.07 21.56
CA ARG A 57 6.48 12.83 20.89
C ARG A 57 7.63 11.93 20.49
N LEU A 58 8.23 12.25 19.35
CA LEU A 58 9.39 11.53 18.86
C LEU A 58 10.58 11.75 19.81
N PRO A 59 11.22 10.68 20.34
CA PRO A 59 12.38 10.82 21.18
C PRO A 59 13.61 11.25 20.38
N THR A 60 14.60 11.82 21.06
CA THR A 60 15.90 12.10 20.46
C THR A 60 16.51 10.79 19.92
N PRO A 61 16.99 10.75 18.67
CA PRO A 61 17.61 9.55 18.12
C PRO A 61 18.83 9.13 18.95
N PRO A 62 19.08 7.82 19.09
CA PRO A 62 20.30 7.32 19.75
C PRO A 62 21.54 7.71 18.94
N GLU A 63 22.69 7.78 19.62
CA GLU A 63 23.97 8.00 18.95
C GLU A 63 24.27 6.85 17.95
N ARG A 64 24.77 7.20 16.78
CA ARG A 64 25.08 6.24 15.70
C ARG A 64 26.05 5.13 16.15
N SER A 65 26.98 5.45 17.03
CA SER A 65 27.95 4.51 17.61
C SER A 65 27.33 3.41 18.47
N THR A 66 26.10 3.62 18.94
CA THR A 66 25.38 2.65 19.79
C THR A 66 24.43 1.75 19.00
N LEU A 67 24.29 1.97 17.68
CA LEU A 67 23.39 1.20 16.86
C LEU A 67 23.98 -0.19 16.54
N ALA A 68 23.18 -1.23 16.72
CA ALA A 68 23.45 -2.58 16.28
C ALA A 68 22.45 -2.98 15.21
N PHE A 69 22.95 -3.28 14.01
CA PHE A 69 22.13 -3.66 12.88
C PHE A 69 21.90 -5.16 12.85
N THR A 70 20.65 -5.56 12.53
CA THR A 70 20.28 -6.97 12.45
C THR A 70 19.38 -7.19 11.25
N HIS A 71 19.48 -8.36 10.62
CA HIS A 71 18.57 -8.72 9.54
C HIS A 71 17.11 -8.80 10.07
N PRO A 72 16.17 -7.99 9.54
CA PRO A 72 14.80 -7.99 10.00
C PRO A 72 14.10 -9.32 9.71
N THR A 73 13.49 -9.90 10.73
CA THR A 73 12.71 -11.13 10.62
C THR A 73 11.33 -10.96 11.21
N ARG A 74 10.37 -11.74 10.71
CA ARG A 74 9.01 -11.72 11.25
C ARG A 74 9.02 -12.21 12.70
N ARG A 75 8.64 -11.32 13.63
CA ARG A 75 8.59 -11.60 15.07
C ARG A 75 7.18 -11.77 15.61
N ILE A 76 6.19 -11.13 15.00
CA ILE A 76 4.79 -11.19 15.42
C ILE A 76 4.15 -12.42 14.76
N LEU A 77 4.12 -13.53 15.47
CA LEU A 77 3.63 -14.83 15.01
C LEU A 77 2.34 -15.27 15.71
N SER A 78 2.00 -14.65 16.84
CA SER A 78 0.84 -14.98 17.66
C SER A 78 0.12 -13.72 18.16
N PRO A 79 -1.14 -13.85 18.65
CA PRO A 79 -1.84 -12.74 19.32
C PRO A 79 -1.07 -12.19 20.53
N ARG A 80 -0.33 -13.04 21.24
CA ARG A 80 0.50 -12.62 22.36
C ARG A 80 1.67 -11.74 21.91
N ASP A 81 2.37 -12.12 20.85
CA ASP A 81 3.47 -11.31 20.29
C ASP A 81 2.95 -9.95 19.85
N HIS A 82 1.76 -9.91 19.24
CA HIS A 82 1.11 -8.65 18.87
C HIS A 82 0.82 -7.78 20.10
N GLN A 83 0.33 -8.36 21.18
CA GLN A 83 0.10 -7.62 22.43
C GLN A 83 1.42 -7.07 23.03
N LEU A 84 2.49 -7.86 23.01
CA LEU A 84 3.81 -7.42 23.45
C LEU A 84 4.33 -6.26 22.57
N PHE A 85 4.13 -6.34 21.26
CA PHE A 85 4.49 -5.25 20.35
C PHE A 85 3.71 -3.97 20.68
N LEU A 86 2.40 -4.04 20.86
CA LEU A 86 1.57 -2.87 21.21
C LEU A 86 1.96 -2.23 22.54
N ALA A 87 2.56 -2.98 23.46
CA ALA A 87 3.05 -2.49 24.75
C ALA A 87 4.52 -2.04 24.71
N SER A 88 5.20 -2.13 23.56
CA SER A 88 6.63 -1.85 23.44
C SER A 88 6.92 -0.38 23.13
N ASP A 89 8.12 0.06 23.53
CA ASP A 89 8.64 1.38 23.16
C ASP A 89 8.76 1.54 21.64
N THR A 90 9.01 0.45 20.91
CA THR A 90 9.06 0.46 19.45
C THR A 90 7.72 0.86 18.84
N TYR A 91 6.61 0.36 19.37
CA TYR A 91 5.28 0.77 18.91
C TYR A 91 5.03 2.26 19.17
N THR A 92 5.38 2.74 20.35
CA THR A 92 5.27 4.16 20.72
C THR A 92 6.14 5.03 19.82
N LEU A 93 7.36 4.58 19.51
CA LEU A 93 8.26 5.26 18.59
C LEU A 93 7.68 5.39 17.18
N LEU A 94 7.15 4.30 16.62
CA LEU A 94 6.53 4.30 15.29
C LEU A 94 5.30 5.22 15.23
N LEU A 95 4.45 5.19 16.28
CA LEU A 95 3.32 6.10 16.39
C LEU A 95 3.79 7.56 16.41
N SER A 96 4.77 7.86 17.25
CA SER A 96 5.33 9.22 17.36
C SER A 96 5.84 9.72 16.03
N PHE A 97 6.53 8.86 15.27
CA PHE A 97 7.04 9.20 13.95
C PHE A 97 5.93 9.49 12.94
N VAL A 98 4.91 8.63 12.88
CA VAL A 98 3.76 8.83 11.97
C VAL A 98 3.01 10.12 12.32
N PHE A 99 2.76 10.39 13.60
CA PHE A 99 2.11 11.63 14.02
C PHE A 99 2.95 12.87 13.70
N SER A 100 4.26 12.82 13.93
CA SER A 100 5.18 13.89 13.60
C SER A 100 5.15 14.23 12.10
N LEU A 101 5.20 13.20 11.23
CA LEU A 101 5.05 13.39 9.78
C LEU A 101 3.68 14.00 9.43
N THR A 102 2.61 13.51 10.05
CA THR A 102 1.26 14.03 9.80
C THR A 102 1.16 15.51 10.18
N GLU A 103 1.67 15.90 11.35
CA GLU A 103 1.69 17.30 11.78
C GLU A 103 2.52 18.18 10.86
N SER A 104 3.64 17.66 10.35
CA SER A 104 4.55 18.43 9.47
C SER A 104 3.92 18.80 8.12
N VAL A 105 2.95 18.04 7.63
CA VAL A 105 2.29 18.24 6.34
C VAL A 105 0.88 18.82 6.47
N GLN A 106 0.39 19.00 7.71
CA GLN A 106 -0.95 19.53 7.93
C GLN A 106 -1.08 20.93 7.31
N ASP A 107 -2.18 21.16 6.62
CA ASP A 107 -2.51 22.42 5.91
C ASP A 107 -1.49 22.85 4.85
N LYS A 108 -0.58 21.96 4.43
CA LYS A 108 0.38 22.19 3.35
C LYS A 108 -0.06 21.48 2.06
N LYS A 109 0.12 22.13 0.93
CA LYS A 109 -0.11 21.52 -0.40
C LYS A 109 1.22 21.16 -1.04
N ILE A 110 1.23 20.08 -1.81
CA ILE A 110 2.41 19.68 -2.59
C ILE A 110 2.85 20.80 -3.55
N SER A 111 1.90 21.59 -4.07
CA SER A 111 2.19 22.75 -4.93
C SER A 111 2.95 23.88 -4.25
N ASP A 112 2.97 23.90 -2.92
CA ASP A 112 3.61 24.97 -2.13
C ASP A 112 5.08 24.65 -1.84
N ILE A 113 5.57 23.49 -2.34
CA ILE A 113 6.93 23.01 -2.13
C ILE A 113 7.78 23.30 -3.37
N GLU A 114 8.77 24.17 -3.20
CA GLU A 114 9.77 24.42 -4.23
C GLU A 114 10.77 23.25 -4.27
N LYS A 115 10.90 22.60 -5.43
CA LYS A 115 11.78 21.43 -5.58
C LYS A 115 13.25 21.74 -5.29
N GLU A 116 13.65 22.97 -5.53
CA GLU A 116 14.99 23.49 -5.31
C GLU A 116 15.35 23.53 -3.82
N GLU A 117 14.37 23.75 -2.95
CA GLU A 117 14.53 23.85 -1.51
C GLU A 117 14.58 22.49 -0.79
N LEU A 118 14.31 21.40 -1.52
CA LEU A 118 14.39 20.05 -0.95
C LEU A 118 15.81 19.71 -0.53
N SER A 119 15.96 19.09 0.64
CA SER A 119 17.26 18.59 1.10
C SER A 119 17.86 17.58 0.13
N PRO A 120 19.20 17.42 0.08
CA PRO A 120 19.85 16.44 -0.78
C PRO A 120 19.33 15.01 -0.55
N LEU A 121 19.05 14.64 0.69
CA LEU A 121 18.49 13.33 1.02
C LEU A 121 17.10 13.14 0.40
N VAL A 122 16.22 14.14 0.51
CA VAL A 122 14.88 14.04 -0.07
C VAL A 122 14.94 13.98 -1.60
N LYS A 123 15.84 14.74 -2.23
CA LYS A 123 16.07 14.67 -3.68
C LYS A 123 16.51 13.25 -4.09
N CYS A 124 17.46 12.67 -3.38
CA CYS A 124 17.95 11.31 -3.63
C CYS A 124 16.82 10.27 -3.44
N ILE A 125 15.96 10.41 -2.42
CA ILE A 125 14.80 9.54 -2.22
C ILE A 125 13.84 9.63 -3.41
N LEU A 126 13.53 10.83 -3.89
CA LEU A 126 12.65 11.02 -5.04
C LEU A 126 13.23 10.40 -6.31
N GLU A 127 14.54 10.57 -6.57
CA GLU A 127 15.23 9.91 -7.69
C GLU A 127 15.13 8.38 -7.61
N ILE A 128 15.32 7.81 -6.41
CA ILE A 128 15.16 6.36 -6.19
C ILE A 128 13.72 5.92 -6.46
N LEU A 129 12.72 6.70 -6.03
CA LEU A 129 11.33 6.38 -6.30
C LEU A 129 10.96 6.50 -7.78
N ASP A 130 11.58 7.42 -8.53
CA ASP A 130 11.46 7.50 -9.98
C ASP A 130 12.06 6.23 -10.65
N GLU A 131 13.22 5.76 -10.21
CA GLU A 131 13.81 4.50 -10.67
C GLU A 131 12.90 3.29 -10.34
N VAL A 132 12.25 3.28 -9.17
CA VAL A 132 11.25 2.26 -8.84
C VAL A 132 10.05 2.35 -9.79
N ALA A 133 9.59 3.55 -10.15
CA ALA A 133 8.52 3.73 -11.13
C ALA A 133 8.92 3.21 -12.52
N GLU A 134 10.18 3.38 -12.92
CA GLU A 134 10.72 2.78 -14.14
C GLU A 134 10.72 1.24 -14.08
N CYS A 135 11.05 0.67 -12.91
CA CYS A 135 10.92 -0.78 -12.70
C CYS A 135 9.47 -1.26 -12.92
N VAL A 136 8.47 -0.52 -12.42
CA VAL A 136 7.05 -0.83 -12.66
C VAL A 136 6.73 -0.76 -14.15
N ASN A 137 7.10 0.33 -14.83
CA ASN A 137 6.83 0.54 -16.25
C ASN A 137 7.46 -0.54 -17.14
N SER A 138 8.61 -1.08 -16.71
CA SER A 138 9.31 -2.16 -17.41
C SER A 138 8.76 -3.56 -17.14
N CYS A 139 7.71 -3.68 -16.31
CA CYS A 139 7.04 -4.93 -15.96
C CYS A 139 5.52 -4.80 -16.20
N PRO A 140 5.07 -4.61 -17.46
CA PRO A 140 3.66 -4.47 -17.76
C PRO A 140 2.89 -5.73 -17.35
N PRO A 141 1.62 -5.57 -16.90
CA PRO A 141 0.81 -6.71 -16.51
C PRO A 141 0.65 -7.71 -17.68
N GLU A 142 0.76 -8.99 -17.36
CA GLU A 142 0.46 -10.08 -18.30
C GLU A 142 -1.05 -10.21 -18.47
N ASP A 143 -1.51 -10.61 -19.67
CA ASP A 143 -2.91 -10.96 -19.90
C ASP A 143 -3.22 -12.28 -19.17
N GLN A 144 -4.13 -12.23 -18.22
CA GLN A 144 -4.56 -13.39 -17.40
C GLN A 144 -5.99 -13.85 -17.73
N GLY A 145 -6.57 -13.40 -18.84
CA GLY A 145 -7.93 -13.83 -19.23
C GLY A 145 -9.01 -13.49 -18.19
N GLY A 146 -8.86 -12.38 -17.46
CA GLY A 146 -9.81 -11.95 -16.42
C GLY A 146 -9.62 -12.63 -15.06
N SER A 147 -8.49 -13.28 -14.80
CA SER A 147 -8.13 -13.80 -13.48
C SER A 147 -8.14 -12.65 -12.46
N ARG A 148 -8.73 -12.90 -11.31
CA ARG A 148 -8.73 -11.98 -10.15
C ARG A 148 -7.56 -12.21 -9.19
N PHE A 149 -6.65 -13.10 -9.52
CA PHE A 149 -5.42 -13.30 -8.76
C PHE A 149 -4.38 -12.25 -9.15
N GLY A 150 -3.44 -11.98 -8.24
CA GLY A 150 -2.38 -11.01 -8.50
C GLY A 150 -1.56 -11.36 -9.75
N ASN A 151 -1.16 -10.34 -10.52
CA ASN A 151 -0.44 -10.50 -11.77
C ASN A 151 1.00 -10.98 -11.55
N PRO A 152 1.49 -12.03 -12.24
CA PRO A 152 2.85 -12.55 -12.07
C PRO A 152 3.96 -11.54 -12.37
N ALA A 153 3.74 -10.56 -13.26
CA ALA A 153 4.67 -9.48 -13.53
C ALA A 153 5.09 -8.69 -12.28
N PHE A 154 4.22 -8.68 -11.26
CA PHE A 154 4.53 -8.07 -9.97
C PHE A 154 5.75 -8.72 -9.27
N ARG A 155 5.97 -10.02 -9.46
CA ARG A 155 7.16 -10.70 -8.94
C ARG A 155 8.43 -10.21 -9.61
N VAL A 156 8.36 -10.03 -10.95
CA VAL A 156 9.49 -9.51 -11.74
C VAL A 156 9.84 -8.08 -11.31
N PHE A 157 8.83 -7.26 -11.08
CA PHE A 157 9.01 -5.92 -10.51
C PHE A 157 9.73 -5.98 -9.16
N LEU A 158 9.26 -6.80 -8.21
CA LEU A 158 9.90 -6.90 -6.89
C LEU A 158 11.33 -7.48 -6.96
N ASP A 159 11.62 -8.35 -7.93
CA ASP A 159 12.97 -8.87 -8.16
C ASP A 159 13.91 -7.75 -8.63
N LYS A 160 13.46 -6.85 -9.53
CA LYS A 160 14.22 -5.67 -9.96
C LYS A 160 14.49 -4.71 -8.80
N VAL A 161 13.46 -4.39 -7.99
CA VAL A 161 13.62 -3.60 -6.77
C VAL A 161 14.65 -4.24 -5.85
N GLY A 162 14.58 -5.57 -5.68
CA GLY A 162 15.54 -6.32 -4.85
C GLY A 162 16.97 -6.23 -5.34
N GLN A 163 17.20 -6.31 -6.64
CA GLN A 163 18.53 -6.21 -7.27
C GLN A 163 19.17 -4.83 -7.09
N SER A 164 18.38 -3.77 -7.18
CA SER A 164 18.87 -2.38 -7.07
C SER A 164 18.93 -1.87 -5.62
N SER A 165 18.31 -2.58 -4.69
CA SER A 165 18.11 -2.08 -3.32
C SER A 165 19.41 -1.70 -2.61
N ASP A 166 20.48 -2.51 -2.71
CA ASP A 166 21.73 -2.24 -2.00
C ASP A 166 22.40 -0.95 -2.50
N SER A 167 22.48 -0.75 -3.82
CA SER A 167 23.05 0.47 -4.42
C SER A 167 22.23 1.72 -4.08
N TRP A 168 20.90 1.61 -3.96
CA TRP A 168 20.07 2.71 -3.52
C TRP A 168 20.33 3.09 -2.06
N GLN A 169 20.50 2.09 -1.16
CA GLN A 169 20.83 2.37 0.23
C GLN A 169 22.24 3.02 0.35
N GLU A 170 23.19 2.62 -0.47
CA GLU A 170 24.53 3.23 -0.53
C GLU A 170 24.45 4.70 -0.97
N ARG A 171 23.66 5.02 -2.01
CA ARG A 171 23.42 6.40 -2.47
C ARG A 171 22.80 7.29 -1.39
N LEU A 172 22.04 6.72 -0.47
CA LEU A 172 21.47 7.42 0.68
C LEU A 172 22.47 7.62 1.82
N GLY A 173 23.74 7.26 1.63
CA GLY A 173 24.80 7.44 2.62
C GLY A 173 24.84 6.35 3.70
N ILE A 174 24.23 5.18 3.47
CA ILE A 174 24.34 4.05 4.38
C ILE A 174 25.59 3.24 4.03
N GLU A 175 26.71 3.54 4.71
CA GLU A 175 28.01 2.92 4.41
C GLU A 175 28.15 1.50 4.99
N ASP A 176 27.59 1.27 6.19
CA ASP A 176 27.66 -0.03 6.88
C ASP A 176 26.80 -1.09 6.17
N GLY A 177 27.40 -2.24 5.88
CA GLY A 177 26.72 -3.32 5.16
C GLY A 177 25.54 -3.93 5.92
N GLY A 178 25.63 -4.05 7.25
CA GLY A 178 24.52 -4.54 8.09
C GLY A 178 23.37 -3.53 8.11
N ALA A 179 23.68 -2.24 8.18
CA ALA A 179 22.70 -1.16 8.09
C ALA A 179 21.97 -1.17 6.73
N ARG A 180 22.74 -1.36 5.61
CA ARG A 180 22.13 -1.47 4.28
C ARG A 180 21.22 -2.68 4.16
N GLU A 181 21.60 -3.82 4.71
CA GLU A 181 20.78 -5.03 4.69
C GLU A 181 19.47 -4.81 5.48
N GLU A 182 19.55 -4.22 6.68
CA GLU A 182 18.40 -3.91 7.50
C GLU A 182 17.47 -2.92 6.81
N ALA A 183 17.97 -1.75 6.41
CA ALA A 183 17.19 -0.72 5.72
C ALA A 183 16.64 -1.22 4.38
N GLY A 184 17.45 -1.90 3.58
CA GLY A 184 17.04 -2.47 2.31
C GLY A 184 15.95 -3.55 2.45
N THR A 185 15.90 -4.25 3.58
CA THR A 185 14.82 -5.20 3.84
C THR A 185 13.48 -4.50 4.05
N TYR A 186 13.44 -3.43 4.85
CA TYR A 186 12.24 -2.62 5.01
C TYR A 186 11.83 -1.95 3.69
N PHE A 187 12.78 -1.42 2.94
CA PHE A 187 12.52 -0.81 1.63
C PHE A 187 11.90 -1.80 0.64
N LYS A 188 12.47 -3.00 0.50
CA LYS A 188 11.93 -4.05 -0.38
C LYS A 188 10.52 -4.48 0.04
N GLN A 189 10.28 -4.61 1.34
CA GLN A 189 8.95 -4.97 1.87
C GLN A 189 7.93 -3.83 1.73
N ALA A 190 8.35 -2.60 1.49
CA ALA A 190 7.46 -1.47 1.28
C ALA A 190 6.65 -1.58 -0.02
N PHE A 191 7.11 -2.34 -1.01
CA PHE A 191 6.45 -2.45 -2.32
C PHE A 191 5.52 -3.65 -2.47
N GLY A 192 5.40 -4.50 -1.45
CA GLY A 192 4.47 -5.62 -1.45
C GLY A 192 5.08 -6.97 -1.13
N ASN A 193 4.26 -8.02 -1.18
CA ASN A 193 4.68 -9.39 -0.92
C ASN A 193 4.80 -10.21 -2.19
N ARG A 194 6.02 -10.64 -2.50
CA ARG A 194 6.34 -11.41 -3.72
C ARG A 194 5.60 -12.74 -3.82
N THR A 195 5.42 -13.43 -2.70
CA THR A 195 4.78 -14.76 -2.68
C THR A 195 3.27 -14.66 -2.86
N ARG A 196 2.63 -13.75 -2.10
CA ARG A 196 1.18 -13.57 -2.14
C ARG A 196 0.70 -12.67 -3.28
N ILE A 197 1.61 -11.89 -3.88
CA ILE A 197 1.27 -10.89 -4.92
C ILE A 197 0.19 -9.94 -4.37
N ASP A 198 0.45 -9.37 -3.20
CA ASP A 198 -0.45 -8.44 -2.53
C ASP A 198 0.28 -7.20 -2.02
N TYR A 199 -0.49 -6.16 -1.79
CA TYR A 199 -0.08 -4.90 -1.20
C TYR A 199 -1.12 -4.42 -0.19
N GLY A 200 -0.71 -3.76 0.88
CA GLY A 200 -1.60 -3.21 1.89
C GLY A 200 -0.85 -2.34 2.91
N SER A 201 -1.58 -1.84 3.89
CA SER A 201 -1.08 -0.87 4.89
C SER A 201 0.17 -1.34 5.67
N GLY A 202 0.38 -2.65 5.80
CA GLY A 202 1.61 -3.18 6.39
C GLY A 202 2.85 -2.87 5.54
N HIS A 203 2.72 -2.78 4.23
CA HIS A 203 3.80 -2.38 3.32
C HIS A 203 4.07 -0.89 3.40
N GLU A 204 3.03 -0.06 3.53
CA GLU A 204 3.17 1.38 3.78
C GLU A 204 3.91 1.64 5.10
N LEU A 205 3.62 0.88 6.16
CA LEU A 205 4.35 0.98 7.41
C LEU A 205 5.83 0.60 7.26
N ASN A 206 6.18 -0.39 6.43
CA ASN A 206 7.59 -0.71 6.15
C ASN A 206 8.31 0.49 5.51
N PHE A 207 7.64 1.23 4.62
CA PHE A 207 8.21 2.46 4.05
C PHE A 207 8.46 3.51 5.14
N MET A 208 7.54 3.70 6.07
CA MET A 208 7.72 4.63 7.20
C MET A 208 8.87 4.20 8.11
N VAL A 209 9.01 2.90 8.40
CA VAL A 209 10.13 2.36 9.18
C VAL A 209 11.46 2.59 8.47
N TRP A 210 11.49 2.37 7.16
CA TRP A 210 12.67 2.66 6.35
C TRP A 210 13.04 4.15 6.40
N LEU A 211 12.09 5.07 6.21
CA LEU A 211 12.32 6.52 6.32
C LEU A 211 12.88 6.91 7.69
N TYR A 212 12.35 6.33 8.76
CA TYR A 212 12.86 6.55 10.10
C TYR A 212 14.28 6.04 10.25
N GLY A 213 14.62 4.90 9.62
CA GLY A 213 15.93 4.24 9.68
C GLY A 213 17.05 4.95 8.92
N LEU A 214 16.74 5.92 8.05
CA LEU A 214 17.77 6.65 7.28
C LEU A 214 18.73 7.44 8.21
N PRO A 215 19.98 7.72 7.77
CA PRO A 215 20.98 8.41 8.58
C PRO A 215 20.45 9.71 9.21
N SER A 216 20.64 9.87 10.53
CA SER A 216 20.01 10.94 11.31
C SER A 216 20.56 12.33 11.03
N ASP A 217 21.84 12.42 10.68
CA ASP A 217 22.57 13.65 10.35
C ASP A 217 22.06 14.33 9.06
N LEU A 218 21.43 13.54 8.19
CA LEU A 218 20.82 14.02 6.93
C LEU A 218 19.29 13.88 6.92
N ASN A 219 18.71 13.28 7.95
CA ASN A 219 17.30 12.89 7.95
C ASN A 219 16.38 13.99 8.53
N PRO A 220 15.75 14.82 7.68
CA PRO A 220 14.86 15.88 8.13
C PRO A 220 13.62 15.32 8.85
N PHE A 221 13.25 14.07 8.61
CA PHE A 221 12.07 13.44 9.17
C PHE A 221 12.20 13.13 10.67
N ARG A 222 13.43 13.16 11.23
CA ARG A 222 13.70 12.97 12.65
C ARG A 222 13.81 14.27 13.44
N THR A 223 13.87 15.42 12.78
CA THR A 223 14.09 16.76 13.38
C THR A 223 12.89 17.67 13.22
N LEU A 224 11.69 17.11 12.96
CA LEU A 224 10.45 17.84 12.73
C LEU A 224 9.84 18.41 14.04
N TYR A 225 10.68 19.09 14.87
CA TYR A 225 10.24 19.83 16.08
C TYR A 225 10.81 21.22 16.11
#